data_35e857d67cf27fe5726fd24984ac92a7
#
_entry.id   35e857d67cf27fe5726fd24984ac92a7
#
_cell.length_a   1.000
_cell.length_b   1.000
_cell.length_c   1.000
_cell.angle_alpha   90.00
_cell.angle_beta   90.00
_cell.angle_gamma   90.00
#
_symmetry.space_group_name_H-M   'P 1'
#
loop_
_entity.id
_entity.type
_entity.pdbx_description
1 polymer ?
#
loop_
_entity_poly.entity_id
_entity_poly.type
_entity_poly.pdbx_seq_one_letter_code
_entity_poly.pdbx_strand_id
1 'polypeptide(L)'
;QFIKSTNMTDILSLDNIEKLFPADFTEEQKAKAKTLFYKKMSIAAHEYYGGKMQTLPKAPIYGFNWFNVWYTPGVSAVSTTIRDNNDRSFYLSNRSNLVAVVSDSTRVLGDGDCTPPGGLGVMEGKAMLMKYLGGVDSVPLCIDSRDENGEHQADKLIEFVKMVQHSFGAINLEDISQPNCYRVLDTLREECVIPVWHDDAQGTACVTLAGLINALKIVGKKMEDIKVVLYGAGAANTTIARLMITDGVKAENIVIFDTKGTLHKNRTQYRDDKRFYRKWELCETTNPNCIETHEEAFK
;
A
#
# COMPACT_ATOMS: atom_id res chain seq x y z
N GLN A 1 -23.40 -42.02 -0.46
CA GLN A 1 -22.97 -42.36 0.90
C GLN A 1 -21.62 -41.66 1.25
N PHE A 2 -21.53 -40.34 1.28
CA PHE A 2 -20.41 -39.57 1.87
C PHE A 2 -20.78 -38.09 2.03
N ILE A 3 -21.77 -37.82 2.85
CA ILE A 3 -21.87 -36.50 3.51
C ILE A 3 -22.21 -36.80 4.97
N LYS A 4 -21.20 -37.20 5.75
CA LYS A 4 -21.27 -37.08 7.20
C LYS A 4 -21.22 -35.57 7.49
N SER A 5 -22.23 -35.09 8.21
CA SER A 5 -22.42 -33.78 8.80
C SER A 5 -21.12 -32.97 9.03
N THR A 6 -20.54 -32.44 7.98
CA THR A 6 -19.59 -31.33 8.07
C THR A 6 -20.43 -30.08 8.17
N ASN A 7 -20.27 -29.28 9.22
CA ASN A 7 -20.89 -27.98 9.32
C ASN A 7 -20.60 -27.21 8.04
N MET A 8 -21.61 -26.54 7.47
CA MET A 8 -21.45 -25.79 6.22
C MET A 8 -20.33 -24.72 6.32
N THR A 9 -20.08 -24.22 7.53
CA THR A 9 -18.94 -23.36 7.87
C THR A 9 -17.57 -24.05 7.67
N ASP A 10 -17.45 -25.36 7.89
CA ASP A 10 -16.19 -26.08 7.72
C ASP A 10 -15.85 -26.33 6.25
N ILE A 11 -16.86 -26.41 5.39
CA ILE A 11 -16.71 -26.61 3.94
C ILE A 11 -16.24 -25.30 3.26
N LEU A 12 -16.67 -24.13 3.78
CA LEU A 12 -16.33 -22.82 3.23
C LEU A 12 -15.05 -22.22 3.83
N SER A 13 -14.52 -22.81 4.92
CA SER A 13 -13.28 -22.36 5.52
C SER A 13 -12.07 -22.86 4.73
N LEU A 14 -11.25 -21.93 4.26
CA LEU A 14 -9.96 -22.22 3.63
C LEU A 14 -8.87 -22.68 4.64
N ASP A 15 -9.14 -22.61 5.94
CA ASP A 15 -8.20 -23.03 6.99
C ASP A 15 -7.87 -24.51 6.94
N ASN A 16 -8.79 -25.32 6.40
CA ASN A 16 -8.66 -26.77 6.30
C ASN A 16 -8.22 -27.29 4.93
N ILE A 17 -7.81 -26.39 4.03
CA ILE A 17 -7.47 -26.77 2.64
C ILE A 17 -6.39 -27.85 2.55
N GLU A 18 -5.46 -27.89 3.51
CA GLU A 18 -4.38 -28.88 3.55
C GLU A 18 -4.88 -30.32 3.74
N LYS A 19 -6.09 -30.49 4.30
CA LYS A 19 -6.75 -31.79 4.39
C LYS A 19 -7.20 -32.36 3.05
N LEU A 20 -7.21 -31.53 2.00
CA LEU A 20 -7.57 -31.94 0.64
C LEU A 20 -6.35 -32.42 -0.17
N PHE A 21 -5.14 -32.21 0.34
CA PHE A 21 -3.92 -32.65 -0.34
C PHE A 21 -3.60 -34.11 -0.05
N PRO A 22 -2.88 -34.80 -0.95
CA PRO A 22 -2.40 -36.17 -0.70
C PRO A 22 -1.62 -36.28 0.62
N ALA A 23 -1.86 -37.35 1.35
CA ALA A 23 -1.28 -37.55 2.69
C ALA A 23 0.25 -37.74 2.66
N ASP A 24 0.80 -38.12 1.52
CA ASP A 24 2.23 -38.34 1.29
C ASP A 24 2.99 -37.06 0.88
N PHE A 25 2.29 -35.91 0.75
CA PHE A 25 2.97 -34.65 0.47
C PHE A 25 3.87 -34.23 1.63
N THR A 26 5.10 -33.84 1.31
CA THR A 26 5.99 -33.14 2.24
C THR A 26 5.42 -31.74 2.59
N GLU A 27 5.86 -31.13 3.67
CA GLU A 27 5.42 -29.79 4.06
C GLU A 27 5.74 -28.74 2.97
N GLU A 28 6.87 -28.88 2.28
CA GLU A 28 7.21 -28.03 1.14
C GLU A 28 6.23 -28.21 -0.03
N GLN A 29 5.86 -29.44 -0.33
CA GLN A 29 4.88 -29.75 -1.37
C GLN A 29 3.49 -29.21 -1.03
N LYS A 30 3.06 -29.34 0.24
CA LYS A 30 1.80 -28.76 0.73
C LYS A 30 1.78 -27.24 0.58
N ALA A 31 2.86 -26.54 0.97
CA ALA A 31 2.98 -25.09 0.84
C ALA A 31 2.89 -24.63 -0.62
N LYS A 32 3.58 -25.31 -1.54
CA LYS A 32 3.49 -25.04 -2.98
C LYS A 32 2.09 -25.29 -3.55
N ALA A 33 1.47 -26.39 -3.15
CA ALA A 33 0.11 -26.75 -3.59
C ALA A 33 -0.92 -25.73 -3.08
N LYS A 34 -0.81 -25.29 -1.83
CA LYS A 34 -1.65 -24.26 -1.22
C LYS A 34 -1.55 -22.94 -1.99
N THR A 35 -0.34 -22.49 -2.28
CA THR A 35 -0.10 -21.28 -3.06
C THR A 35 -0.70 -21.37 -4.47
N LEU A 36 -0.50 -22.50 -5.15
CA LEU A 36 -1.06 -22.70 -6.48
C LEU A 36 -2.59 -22.74 -6.46
N PHE A 37 -3.18 -23.38 -5.45
CA PHE A 37 -4.63 -23.39 -5.26
C PHE A 37 -5.19 -21.97 -5.13
N TYR A 38 -4.60 -21.13 -4.24
CA TYR A 38 -5.07 -19.77 -4.06
C TYR A 38 -4.96 -18.94 -5.33
N LYS A 39 -3.86 -19.08 -6.08
CA LYS A 39 -3.70 -18.38 -7.37
C LYS A 39 -4.78 -18.78 -8.39
N LYS A 40 -5.03 -20.08 -8.55
CA LYS A 40 -6.06 -20.57 -9.49
C LYS A 40 -7.47 -20.19 -9.03
N MET A 41 -7.75 -20.33 -7.75
CA MET A 41 -9.05 -19.95 -7.19
C MET A 41 -9.30 -18.45 -7.32
N SER A 42 -8.27 -17.62 -7.11
CA SER A 42 -8.38 -16.18 -7.28
C SER A 42 -8.78 -15.80 -8.71
N ILE A 43 -8.13 -16.37 -9.72
CA ILE A 43 -8.49 -16.11 -11.13
C ILE A 43 -9.94 -16.49 -11.38
N ALA A 44 -10.33 -17.72 -11.03
CA ALA A 44 -11.70 -18.20 -11.27
C ALA A 44 -12.77 -17.38 -10.52
N ALA A 45 -12.48 -16.95 -9.29
CA ALA A 45 -13.39 -16.11 -8.52
C ALA A 45 -13.52 -14.70 -9.12
N HIS A 46 -12.42 -14.09 -9.55
CA HIS A 46 -12.46 -12.77 -10.20
C HIS A 46 -13.22 -12.83 -11.53
N GLU A 47 -13.05 -13.90 -12.29
CA GLU A 47 -13.81 -14.11 -13.53
C GLU A 47 -15.29 -14.29 -13.25
N TYR A 48 -15.66 -15.10 -12.28
CA TYR A 48 -17.05 -15.38 -11.91
C TYR A 48 -17.80 -14.13 -11.43
N TYR A 49 -17.17 -13.32 -10.58
CA TYR A 49 -17.79 -12.11 -10.02
C TYR A 49 -17.58 -10.86 -10.87
N GLY A 50 -16.71 -10.88 -11.88
CA GLY A 50 -16.34 -9.70 -12.65
C GLY A 50 -15.58 -8.67 -11.82
N GLY A 51 -14.58 -9.12 -11.05
CA GLY A 51 -13.91 -8.32 -10.04
C GLY A 51 -14.50 -8.53 -8.64
N LYS A 52 -14.13 -7.73 -7.67
CA LYS A 52 -14.58 -7.90 -6.27
C LYS A 52 -15.18 -6.65 -5.64
N MET A 53 -15.30 -5.57 -6.40
CA MET A 53 -15.86 -4.30 -5.96
C MET A 53 -17.04 -3.89 -6.84
N GLN A 54 -18.00 -3.20 -6.23
CA GLN A 54 -19.12 -2.56 -6.95
C GLN A 54 -19.49 -1.26 -6.25
N THR A 55 -20.14 -0.36 -6.97
CA THR A 55 -20.72 0.86 -6.41
C THR A 55 -22.22 0.71 -6.24
N LEU A 56 -22.74 1.16 -5.10
CA LEU A 56 -24.17 1.13 -4.79
C LEU A 56 -24.64 2.51 -4.35
N PRO A 57 -25.79 3.01 -4.84
CA PRO A 57 -26.42 4.20 -4.28
C PRO A 57 -26.87 3.91 -2.84
N LYS A 58 -26.60 4.84 -1.91
CA LYS A 58 -27.08 4.75 -0.53
C LYS A 58 -28.35 5.58 -0.28
N ALA A 59 -28.75 6.37 -1.26
CA ALA A 59 -29.96 7.20 -1.19
C ALA A 59 -31.21 6.38 -1.54
N PRO A 60 -32.31 6.50 -0.78
CA PRO A 60 -33.56 5.82 -1.11
C PRO A 60 -34.25 6.48 -2.30
N ILE A 61 -34.91 5.65 -3.12
CA ILE A 61 -35.74 6.09 -4.24
C ILE A 61 -37.13 5.44 -4.08
N TYR A 62 -38.12 6.22 -3.71
CA TYR A 62 -39.53 5.75 -3.48
C TYR A 62 -40.42 5.98 -4.70
N GLY A 63 -39.85 6.23 -5.87
CA GLY A 63 -40.52 6.46 -7.12
C GLY A 63 -39.77 7.47 -7.98
N PHE A 64 -40.13 7.56 -9.26
CA PHE A 64 -39.38 8.34 -10.26
C PHE A 64 -39.22 9.83 -9.89
N ASN A 65 -40.22 10.41 -9.21
CA ASN A 65 -40.18 11.83 -8.80
C ASN A 65 -39.07 12.15 -7.78
N TRP A 66 -38.50 11.14 -7.10
CA TRP A 66 -37.36 11.33 -6.21
C TRP A 66 -36.09 11.77 -6.93
N PHE A 67 -36.01 11.54 -8.25
CA PHE A 67 -34.93 12.09 -9.07
C PHE A 67 -34.94 13.64 -9.13
N ASN A 68 -36.11 14.27 -8.89
CA ASN A 68 -36.15 15.73 -8.74
C ASN A 68 -35.44 16.24 -7.48
N VAL A 69 -35.31 15.42 -6.48
CA VAL A 69 -34.54 15.70 -5.24
C VAL A 69 -33.06 15.35 -5.44
N TRP A 70 -32.79 14.11 -5.88
CA TRP A 70 -31.40 13.61 -5.98
C TRP A 70 -30.65 14.08 -7.21
N TYR A 71 -31.37 14.54 -8.23
CA TYR A 71 -30.79 15.07 -9.46
C TYR A 71 -31.43 16.42 -9.80
N THR A 72 -31.98 16.59 -10.96
CA THR A 72 -32.50 17.87 -11.44
C THR A 72 -33.97 18.06 -11.08
N PRO A 73 -34.39 19.20 -10.48
CA PRO A 73 -33.65 20.44 -10.22
C PRO A 73 -32.98 20.53 -8.83
N GLY A 74 -33.33 19.66 -7.88
CA GLY A 74 -32.99 19.81 -6.47
C GLY A 74 -31.48 19.85 -6.20
N VAL A 75 -30.67 19.05 -6.90
CA VAL A 75 -29.21 18.99 -6.71
C VAL A 75 -28.48 20.31 -7.00
N SER A 76 -29.10 21.20 -7.76
CA SER A 76 -28.55 22.55 -8.02
C SER A 76 -28.30 23.31 -6.70
N ALA A 77 -29.17 23.18 -5.72
CA ALA A 77 -28.98 23.79 -4.39
C ALA A 77 -27.77 23.20 -3.64
N VAL A 78 -27.52 21.90 -3.79
CA VAL A 78 -26.33 21.26 -3.22
C VAL A 78 -25.05 21.83 -3.85
N SER A 79 -25.03 21.96 -5.19
CA SER A 79 -23.88 22.49 -5.92
C SER A 79 -23.55 23.93 -5.51
N THR A 80 -24.56 24.81 -5.38
CA THR A 80 -24.35 26.19 -4.96
C THR A 80 -23.92 26.29 -3.49
N THR A 81 -24.46 25.45 -2.62
CA THR A 81 -24.05 25.38 -1.20
C THR A 81 -22.58 24.95 -1.06
N ILE A 82 -22.12 23.99 -1.86
CA ILE A 82 -20.71 23.59 -1.88
C ILE A 82 -19.81 24.65 -2.50
N ARG A 83 -20.26 25.30 -3.58
CA ARG A 83 -19.52 26.42 -4.21
C ARG A 83 -19.27 27.56 -3.21
N ASP A 84 -20.25 27.89 -2.40
CA ASP A 84 -20.16 29.00 -1.45
C ASP A 84 -19.31 28.64 -0.20
N ASN A 85 -19.17 27.34 0.08
CA ASN A 85 -18.24 26.81 1.09
C ASN A 85 -17.84 25.37 0.70
N ASN A 86 -16.62 25.19 0.18
CA ASN A 86 -16.13 23.91 -0.33
C ASN A 86 -16.06 22.81 0.72
N ASP A 87 -15.90 23.12 2.03
CA ASP A 87 -15.89 22.13 3.11
C ASP A 87 -17.23 21.42 3.24
N ARG A 88 -18.32 22.04 2.77
CA ARG A 88 -19.65 21.39 2.72
C ARG A 88 -19.64 20.13 1.85
N SER A 89 -18.69 19.98 0.92
CA SER A 89 -18.57 18.76 0.11
C SER A 89 -18.35 17.49 0.96
N PHE A 90 -17.68 17.60 2.10
CA PHE A 90 -17.47 16.48 3.02
C PHE A 90 -18.78 15.99 3.68
N TYR A 91 -19.80 16.83 3.74
CA TYR A 91 -21.10 16.53 4.34
C TYR A 91 -22.20 16.25 3.30
N LEU A 92 -22.10 16.89 2.13
CA LEU A 92 -23.14 16.83 1.10
C LEU A 92 -22.81 15.85 -0.04
N SER A 93 -21.69 15.15 0.05
CA SER A 93 -21.30 14.08 -0.87
C SER A 93 -20.67 12.91 -0.12
N ASN A 94 -20.24 11.86 -0.84
CA ASN A 94 -19.52 10.73 -0.25
C ASN A 94 -18.04 11.05 0.03
N ARG A 95 -17.60 12.27 -0.23
CA ARG A 95 -16.19 12.68 -0.16
C ARG A 95 -15.53 12.34 1.17
N SER A 96 -16.22 12.54 2.31
CA SER A 96 -15.66 12.28 3.65
C SER A 96 -15.36 10.81 3.92
N ASN A 97 -15.98 9.88 3.19
CA ASN A 97 -15.80 8.44 3.37
C ASN A 97 -15.27 7.75 2.10
N LEU A 98 -14.64 8.49 1.20
CA LEU A 98 -14.15 7.97 -0.07
C LEU A 98 -12.66 8.18 -0.22
N VAL A 99 -11.89 7.09 -0.40
CA VAL A 99 -10.45 7.09 -0.61
C VAL A 99 -10.12 6.68 -2.04
N ALA A 100 -9.22 7.41 -2.72
CA ALA A 100 -8.64 6.93 -3.96
C ALA A 100 -7.46 6.00 -3.66
N VAL A 101 -7.46 4.80 -4.22
CA VAL A 101 -6.31 3.89 -4.25
C VAL A 101 -5.60 4.09 -5.58
N VAL A 102 -4.51 4.85 -5.57
CA VAL A 102 -3.81 5.29 -6.78
C VAL A 102 -2.53 4.50 -6.97
N SER A 103 -2.35 3.93 -8.16
CA SER A 103 -1.18 3.15 -8.55
C SER A 103 -0.82 3.39 -10.01
N ASP A 104 0.46 3.24 -10.36
CA ASP A 104 0.89 3.06 -11.75
C ASP A 104 1.27 1.60 -12.05
N SER A 105 1.09 0.72 -11.05
CA SER A 105 1.32 -0.72 -11.15
C SER A 105 2.78 -1.10 -11.50
N THR A 106 3.73 -0.24 -11.14
CA THR A 106 5.17 -0.45 -11.45
C THR A 106 5.87 -1.36 -10.47
N ARG A 107 5.23 -1.68 -9.33
CA ARG A 107 5.79 -2.58 -8.31
C ARG A 107 4.71 -3.43 -7.65
N VAL A 108 3.97 -4.19 -8.44
CA VAL A 108 2.87 -5.04 -7.97
C VAL A 108 3.42 -6.24 -7.22
N LEU A 109 3.28 -6.26 -5.90
CA LEU A 109 3.76 -7.33 -5.01
C LEU A 109 5.23 -7.71 -5.31
N GLY A 110 5.50 -8.96 -5.66
CA GLY A 110 6.80 -9.48 -6.10
C GLY A 110 6.99 -9.54 -7.62
N ASP A 111 5.96 -9.22 -8.40
CA ASP A 111 5.93 -9.46 -9.85
C ASP A 111 6.49 -8.27 -10.68
N GLY A 112 6.73 -7.12 -10.05
CA GLY A 112 7.30 -5.94 -10.70
C GLY A 112 6.27 -5.13 -11.48
N ASP A 113 6.63 -4.61 -12.66
CA ASP A 113 5.73 -3.85 -13.54
C ASP A 113 4.72 -4.78 -14.21
N CYS A 114 3.45 -4.64 -13.82
CA CYS A 114 2.33 -5.43 -14.33
C CYS A 114 1.46 -4.67 -15.33
N THR A 115 1.86 -3.48 -15.75
CA THR A 115 1.05 -2.51 -16.49
C THR A 115 -0.17 -1.99 -15.70
N PRO A 116 -0.74 -0.81 -16.03
CA PRO A 116 -1.84 -0.25 -15.25
C PRO A 116 -3.05 -1.18 -15.09
N PRO A 117 -3.59 -1.83 -16.15
CA PRO A 117 -4.72 -2.76 -15.98
C PRO A 117 -4.36 -3.99 -15.14
N GLY A 118 -3.11 -4.47 -15.19
CA GLY A 118 -2.66 -5.62 -14.41
C GLY A 118 -2.68 -5.40 -12.91
N GLY A 119 -2.53 -4.16 -12.46
CA GLY A 119 -2.62 -3.80 -11.04
C GLY A 119 -4.04 -3.77 -10.46
N LEU A 120 -5.09 -3.72 -11.30
CA LEU A 120 -6.47 -3.58 -10.83
C LEU A 120 -6.87 -4.64 -9.79
N GLY A 121 -6.46 -5.89 -9.98
CA GLY A 121 -6.77 -6.97 -9.03
C GLY A 121 -6.25 -6.68 -7.62
N VAL A 122 -5.05 -6.13 -7.49
CA VAL A 122 -4.45 -5.75 -6.19
C VAL A 122 -5.11 -4.50 -5.64
N MET A 123 -5.34 -3.48 -6.47
CA MET A 123 -5.96 -2.22 -6.05
C MET A 123 -7.41 -2.41 -5.58
N GLU A 124 -8.19 -3.27 -6.25
CA GLU A 124 -9.49 -3.70 -5.75
C GLU A 124 -9.38 -4.48 -4.43
N GLY A 125 -8.33 -5.28 -4.27
CA GLY A 125 -8.04 -5.96 -3.01
C GLY A 125 -7.81 -4.97 -1.88
N LYS A 126 -7.03 -3.93 -2.10
CA LYS A 126 -6.82 -2.84 -1.14
C LYS A 126 -8.13 -2.13 -0.81
N ALA A 127 -8.92 -1.78 -1.82
CA ALA A 127 -10.24 -1.16 -1.64
C ALA A 127 -11.19 -2.04 -0.80
N MET A 128 -11.20 -3.35 -1.06
CA MET A 128 -11.98 -4.33 -0.28
C MET A 128 -11.53 -4.38 1.18
N LEU A 129 -10.21 -4.39 1.44
CA LEU A 129 -9.68 -4.37 2.82
C LEU A 129 -10.08 -3.09 3.56
N MET A 130 -9.99 -1.92 2.91
CA MET A 130 -10.44 -0.64 3.49
C MET A 130 -11.93 -0.68 3.84
N LYS A 131 -12.76 -1.25 2.97
CA LYS A 131 -14.20 -1.40 3.22
C LYS A 131 -14.48 -2.39 4.35
N TYR A 132 -13.88 -3.57 4.30
CA TYR A 132 -14.17 -4.65 5.24
C TYR A 132 -13.66 -4.37 6.66
N LEU A 133 -12.44 -3.81 6.77
CA LEU A 133 -11.80 -3.55 8.06
C LEU A 133 -12.05 -2.15 8.60
N GLY A 134 -12.15 -1.14 7.72
CA GLY A 134 -12.26 0.28 8.09
C GLY A 134 -13.63 0.91 7.84
N GLY A 135 -14.54 0.24 7.13
CA GLY A 135 -15.83 0.80 6.75
C GLY A 135 -15.74 1.92 5.69
N VAL A 136 -14.55 2.17 5.14
CA VAL A 136 -14.28 3.25 4.19
C VAL A 136 -14.53 2.79 2.77
N ASP A 137 -15.23 3.59 1.97
CA ASP A 137 -15.38 3.36 0.55
C ASP A 137 -14.07 3.70 -0.18
N SER A 138 -13.70 2.92 -1.19
CA SER A 138 -12.46 3.18 -1.94
C SER A 138 -12.64 2.89 -3.42
N VAL A 139 -11.97 3.68 -4.25
CA VAL A 139 -11.97 3.55 -5.72
C VAL A 139 -10.55 3.27 -6.20
N PRO A 140 -10.31 2.11 -6.85
CA PRO A 140 -9.05 1.81 -7.52
C PRO A 140 -8.85 2.70 -8.76
N LEU A 141 -7.68 3.32 -8.86
CA LEU A 141 -7.29 4.20 -9.98
C LEU A 141 -5.89 3.80 -10.44
N CYS A 142 -5.82 2.95 -11.44
CA CYS A 142 -4.56 2.58 -12.10
C CYS A 142 -4.30 3.50 -13.28
N ILE A 143 -3.15 4.18 -13.27
CA ILE A 143 -2.81 5.22 -14.26
C ILE A 143 -1.55 4.81 -15.04
N ASP A 144 -1.52 5.16 -16.32
CA ASP A 144 -0.30 5.04 -17.11
C ASP A 144 0.61 6.24 -16.87
N SER A 145 1.65 6.02 -16.08
CA SER A 145 2.67 7.03 -15.78
C SER A 145 3.76 7.12 -16.85
N ARG A 146 3.78 6.25 -17.88
CA ARG A 146 4.84 6.21 -18.86
C ARG A 146 4.80 7.42 -19.79
N ASP A 147 6.00 7.87 -20.19
CA ASP A 147 6.17 8.82 -21.27
C ASP A 147 6.21 8.10 -22.66
N GLU A 148 6.54 8.84 -23.70
CA GLU A 148 6.67 8.34 -25.08
C GLU A 148 7.79 7.31 -25.26
N ASN A 149 8.76 7.27 -24.33
CA ASN A 149 9.87 6.31 -24.32
C ASN A 149 9.59 5.10 -23.43
N GLY A 150 8.42 5.04 -22.80
CA GLY A 150 8.04 3.99 -21.86
C GLY A 150 8.59 4.17 -20.45
N GLU A 151 9.21 5.31 -20.14
CA GLU A 151 9.78 5.60 -18.83
C GLU A 151 8.73 6.15 -17.85
N HIS A 152 8.70 5.63 -16.65
CA HIS A 152 7.72 6.02 -15.63
C HIS A 152 8.02 7.40 -15.04
N GLN A 153 7.02 8.28 -15.09
CA GLN A 153 7.12 9.68 -14.70
C GLN A 153 6.35 9.98 -13.42
N ALA A 154 7.07 10.36 -12.36
CA ALA A 154 6.45 10.77 -11.09
C ALA A 154 5.52 11.98 -11.26
N ASP A 155 5.83 12.90 -12.17
CA ASP A 155 5.04 14.11 -12.40
C ASP A 155 3.62 13.79 -12.87
N LYS A 156 3.43 12.77 -13.71
CA LYS A 156 2.09 12.36 -14.15
C LYS A 156 1.21 11.89 -13.00
N LEU A 157 1.79 11.13 -12.05
CA LEU A 157 1.08 10.70 -10.85
C LEU A 157 0.73 11.90 -9.96
N ILE A 158 1.69 12.81 -9.75
CA ILE A 158 1.50 14.02 -8.94
C ILE A 158 0.38 14.88 -9.53
N GLU A 159 0.43 15.19 -10.82
CA GLU A 159 -0.59 15.98 -11.49
C GLU A 159 -1.96 15.31 -11.43
N PHE A 160 -2.04 14.02 -11.71
CA PHE A 160 -3.29 13.28 -11.64
C PHE A 160 -3.93 13.36 -10.25
N VAL A 161 -3.16 13.09 -9.18
CA VAL A 161 -3.69 13.14 -7.81
C VAL A 161 -4.13 14.55 -7.44
N LYS A 162 -3.38 15.57 -7.83
CA LYS A 162 -3.76 16.97 -7.61
C LYS A 162 -5.07 17.35 -8.30
N MET A 163 -5.33 16.81 -9.49
CA MET A 163 -6.59 17.04 -10.20
C MET A 163 -7.78 16.33 -9.55
N VAL A 164 -7.63 15.10 -9.09
CA VAL A 164 -8.75 14.30 -8.58
C VAL A 164 -9.01 14.47 -7.08
N GLN A 165 -8.08 15.05 -6.31
CA GLN A 165 -8.17 15.14 -4.85
C GLN A 165 -9.48 15.74 -4.33
N HIS A 166 -10.11 16.61 -5.09
CA HIS A 166 -11.34 17.28 -4.69
C HIS A 166 -12.56 16.35 -4.64
N SER A 167 -12.47 15.16 -5.20
CA SER A 167 -13.51 14.13 -5.16
C SER A 167 -13.36 13.14 -4.00
N PHE A 168 -12.24 13.20 -3.28
CA PHE A 168 -11.88 12.24 -2.25
C PHE A 168 -11.64 12.90 -0.89
N GLY A 169 -11.74 12.09 0.17
CA GLY A 169 -11.36 12.48 1.54
C GLY A 169 -9.90 12.18 1.86
N ALA A 170 -9.30 11.21 1.17
CA ALA A 170 -7.89 10.86 1.29
C ALA A 170 -7.39 10.12 0.03
N ILE A 171 -6.08 10.04 -0.10
CA ILE A 171 -5.38 9.29 -1.16
C ILE A 171 -4.52 8.20 -0.51
N ASN A 172 -4.64 6.97 -0.98
CA ASN A 172 -3.70 5.89 -0.73
C ASN A 172 -2.91 5.61 -2.00
N LEU A 173 -1.60 5.82 -1.94
CA LEU A 173 -0.66 5.42 -2.99
C LEU A 173 -0.26 3.96 -2.77
N GLU A 174 -0.24 3.17 -3.84
CA GLU A 174 0.03 1.74 -3.77
C GLU A 174 0.87 1.29 -4.97
N ASP A 175 1.78 0.34 -4.74
CA ASP A 175 2.55 -0.37 -5.80
C ASP A 175 3.30 0.57 -6.78
N ILE A 176 3.82 1.68 -6.29
CA ILE A 176 4.67 2.61 -7.05
C ILE A 176 6.13 2.28 -6.78
N SER A 177 6.90 2.03 -7.83
CA SER A 177 8.31 1.66 -7.70
C SER A 177 9.19 2.82 -7.20
N GLN A 178 10.25 2.47 -6.46
CA GLN A 178 11.31 3.43 -6.18
C GLN A 178 12.12 3.73 -7.46
N PRO A 179 12.67 4.95 -7.62
CA PRO A 179 12.67 6.06 -6.69
C PRO A 179 11.43 6.96 -6.74
N ASN A 180 10.55 6.77 -7.73
CA ASN A 180 9.40 7.64 -7.99
C ASN A 180 8.44 7.74 -6.79
N CYS A 181 8.23 6.62 -6.06
CA CYS A 181 7.34 6.59 -4.90
C CYS A 181 7.70 7.62 -3.83
N TYR A 182 8.98 7.93 -3.64
CA TYR A 182 9.41 8.92 -2.65
C TYR A 182 9.00 10.33 -3.03
N ARG A 183 9.30 10.72 -4.27
CA ARG A 183 8.98 12.05 -4.79
C ARG A 183 7.46 12.25 -4.86
N VAL A 184 6.72 11.25 -5.33
CA VAL A 184 5.25 11.30 -5.40
C VAL A 184 4.67 11.53 -4.00
N LEU A 185 5.09 10.73 -3.01
CA LEU A 185 4.58 10.85 -1.65
C LEU A 185 4.93 12.20 -1.01
N ASP A 186 6.20 12.60 -1.07
CA ASP A 186 6.65 13.81 -0.39
C ASP A 186 5.99 15.06 -0.98
N THR A 187 5.94 15.17 -2.32
CA THR A 187 5.28 16.29 -2.99
C THR A 187 3.80 16.35 -2.69
N LEU A 188 3.09 15.23 -2.77
CA LEU A 188 1.64 15.22 -2.56
C LEU A 188 1.24 15.48 -1.10
N ARG A 189 2.07 15.08 -0.13
CA ARG A 189 1.81 15.39 1.28
C ARG A 189 1.93 16.88 1.59
N GLU A 190 2.75 17.60 0.85
CA GLU A 190 2.91 19.05 1.00
C GLU A 190 1.87 19.84 0.20
N GLU A 191 1.48 19.36 -0.99
CA GLU A 191 0.68 20.14 -1.94
C GLU A 191 -0.81 19.79 -1.94
N CYS A 192 -1.22 18.61 -1.44
CA CYS A 192 -2.63 18.25 -1.36
C CYS A 192 -3.29 18.81 -0.10
N VAL A 193 -4.57 19.18 -0.23
CA VAL A 193 -5.41 19.66 0.89
C VAL A 193 -6.09 18.54 1.68
N ILE A 194 -5.89 17.29 1.25
CA ILE A 194 -6.37 16.06 1.91
C ILE A 194 -5.19 15.16 2.26
N PRO A 195 -5.33 14.24 3.23
CA PRO A 195 -4.28 13.30 3.59
C PRO A 195 -3.83 12.45 2.41
N VAL A 196 -2.50 12.27 2.27
CA VAL A 196 -1.88 11.36 1.31
C VAL A 196 -1.01 10.37 2.06
N TRP A 197 -1.21 9.09 1.79
CA TRP A 197 -0.55 7.95 2.41
C TRP A 197 0.04 7.04 1.34
N HIS A 198 1.17 6.40 1.62
CA HIS A 198 1.74 5.36 0.77
C HIS A 198 1.90 4.08 1.60
N ASP A 199 1.10 3.07 1.30
CA ASP A 199 1.01 1.89 2.17
C ASP A 199 2.28 1.05 2.17
N ASP A 200 2.88 0.77 1.00
CA ASP A 200 4.12 -0.02 0.92
C ASP A 200 5.30 0.57 1.69
N ALA A 201 5.32 1.90 1.82
CA ALA A 201 6.34 2.60 2.58
C ALA A 201 5.91 2.80 4.05
N GLN A 202 4.82 3.53 4.28
CA GLN A 202 4.41 4.00 5.60
C GLN A 202 3.63 2.93 6.39
N GLY A 203 2.73 2.18 5.75
CA GLY A 203 1.98 1.11 6.40
C GLY A 203 2.91 0.02 6.91
N THR A 204 3.80 -0.47 6.05
CA THR A 204 4.82 -1.47 6.41
C THR A 204 5.75 -0.93 7.51
N ALA A 205 6.14 0.35 7.47
CA ALA A 205 6.97 0.93 8.51
C ALA A 205 6.25 1.01 9.87
N CYS A 206 4.99 1.40 9.87
CA CYS A 206 4.19 1.49 11.10
C CYS A 206 4.02 0.12 11.78
N VAL A 207 3.65 -0.93 11.04
CA VAL A 207 3.47 -2.26 11.62
C VAL A 207 4.79 -2.87 12.08
N THR A 208 5.89 -2.60 11.38
CA THR A 208 7.22 -3.05 11.78
C THR A 208 7.67 -2.37 13.08
N LEU A 209 7.48 -1.05 13.20
CA LEU A 209 7.79 -0.32 14.43
C LEU A 209 6.91 -0.81 15.60
N ALA A 210 5.62 -1.04 15.40
CA ALA A 210 4.72 -1.59 16.42
C ALA A 210 5.20 -2.98 16.90
N GLY A 211 5.66 -3.83 15.97
CA GLY A 211 6.28 -5.12 16.29
C GLY A 211 7.56 -4.95 17.11
N LEU A 212 8.45 -4.05 16.70
CA LEU A 212 9.69 -3.75 17.43
C LEU A 212 9.44 -3.25 18.84
N ILE A 213 8.54 -2.29 19.02
CA ILE A 213 8.17 -1.77 20.35
C ILE A 213 7.73 -2.89 21.29
N ASN A 214 6.91 -3.83 20.79
CA ASN A 214 6.45 -4.94 21.62
C ASN A 214 7.54 -6.00 21.87
N ALA A 215 8.39 -6.28 20.86
CA ALA A 215 9.52 -7.18 21.03
C ALA A 215 10.51 -6.65 22.09
N LEU A 216 10.79 -5.35 22.09
CA LEU A 216 11.68 -4.73 23.07
C LEU A 216 11.15 -4.82 24.51
N LYS A 217 9.83 -4.73 24.72
CA LYS A 217 9.21 -4.96 26.03
C LYS A 217 9.47 -6.37 26.52
N ILE A 218 9.38 -7.38 25.63
CA ILE A 218 9.59 -8.79 26.00
C ILE A 218 11.04 -9.05 26.41
N VAL A 219 12.01 -8.48 25.65
CA VAL A 219 13.44 -8.70 25.91
C VAL A 219 14.06 -7.71 26.91
N GLY A 220 13.30 -6.72 27.37
CA GLY A 220 13.74 -5.72 28.34
C GLY A 220 14.80 -4.76 27.82
N LYS A 221 14.84 -4.51 26.50
CA LYS A 221 15.79 -3.57 25.86
C LYS A 221 15.11 -2.24 25.56
N LYS A 222 15.92 -1.17 25.50
CA LYS A 222 15.46 0.15 25.09
C LYS A 222 15.74 0.36 23.60
N MET A 223 14.96 1.23 22.97
CA MET A 223 15.09 1.59 21.55
C MET A 223 16.49 2.13 21.21
N GLU A 224 17.07 2.93 22.07
CA GLU A 224 18.40 3.56 21.94
C GLU A 224 19.58 2.58 22.03
N ASP A 225 19.36 1.37 22.58
CA ASP A 225 20.42 0.39 22.87
C ASP A 225 20.52 -0.73 21.83
N ILE A 226 19.61 -0.78 20.88
CA ILE A 226 19.59 -1.86 19.88
C ILE A 226 20.45 -1.58 18.67
N LYS A 227 20.95 -2.65 18.05
CA LYS A 227 21.47 -2.66 16.68
C LYS A 227 20.41 -3.22 15.74
N VAL A 228 20.30 -2.63 14.56
CA VAL A 228 19.28 -3.00 13.57
C VAL A 228 19.96 -3.34 12.25
N VAL A 229 19.65 -4.49 11.69
CA VAL A 229 20.08 -4.88 10.36
C VAL A 229 18.86 -5.01 9.46
N LEU A 230 18.83 -4.27 8.36
CA LEU A 230 17.74 -4.28 7.39
C LEU A 230 18.22 -4.89 6.07
N TYR A 231 17.52 -5.94 5.62
CA TYR A 231 17.80 -6.57 4.33
C TYR A 231 16.88 -6.04 3.25
N GLY A 232 17.46 -5.41 2.23
CA GLY A 232 16.80 -4.66 1.20
C GLY A 232 16.73 -3.17 1.51
N ALA A 233 16.91 -2.31 0.51
CA ALA A 233 16.80 -0.86 0.61
C ALA A 233 15.71 -0.35 -0.33
N GLY A 234 14.54 -0.99 -0.29
CA GLY A 234 13.32 -0.61 -1.01
C GLY A 234 12.51 0.45 -0.28
N ALA A 235 11.31 0.76 -0.79
CA ALA A 235 10.41 1.76 -0.21
C ALA A 235 10.09 1.47 1.26
N ALA A 236 9.84 0.21 1.62
CA ALA A 236 9.57 -0.20 2.99
C ALA A 236 10.76 0.05 3.92
N ASN A 237 11.90 -0.59 3.67
CA ASN A 237 13.04 -0.54 4.60
C ASN A 237 13.66 0.85 4.73
N THR A 238 13.67 1.67 3.68
CA THR A 238 14.12 3.06 3.81
C THR A 238 13.19 3.89 4.71
N THR A 239 11.90 3.63 4.67
CA THR A 239 10.92 4.29 5.55
C THR A 239 10.94 3.71 6.97
N ILE A 240 11.12 2.39 7.12
CA ILE A 240 11.31 1.72 8.41
C ILE A 240 12.51 2.31 9.15
N ALA A 241 13.67 2.43 8.48
CA ALA A 241 14.87 3.01 9.09
C ALA A 241 14.62 4.44 9.60
N ARG A 242 14.02 5.29 8.77
CA ARG A 242 13.69 6.68 9.13
C ARG A 242 12.71 6.75 10.31
N LEU A 243 11.70 5.89 10.32
CA LEU A 243 10.71 5.85 11.39
C LEU A 243 11.33 5.35 12.71
N MET A 244 12.18 4.33 12.67
CA MET A 244 12.92 3.83 13.83
C MET A 244 13.85 4.90 14.40
N ILE A 245 14.54 5.66 13.56
CA ILE A 245 15.41 6.79 14.00
C ILE A 245 14.55 7.85 14.70
N THR A 246 13.39 8.19 14.14
CA THR A 246 12.47 9.15 14.75
C THR A 246 11.96 8.68 16.12
N ASP A 247 11.78 7.38 16.31
CA ASP A 247 11.31 6.77 17.57
C ASP A 247 12.45 6.43 18.57
N GLY A 248 13.70 6.80 18.24
CA GLY A 248 14.82 6.77 19.19
C GLY A 248 15.90 5.73 18.93
N VAL A 249 15.84 4.96 17.85
CA VAL A 249 16.97 4.12 17.43
C VAL A 249 18.10 5.03 16.95
N LYS A 250 19.30 4.82 17.46
CA LYS A 250 20.48 5.57 17.00
C LYS A 250 20.80 5.21 15.56
N ALA A 251 20.87 6.20 14.68
CA ALA A 251 21.12 6.00 13.25
C ALA A 251 22.43 5.23 13.00
N GLU A 252 23.45 5.50 13.80
CA GLU A 252 24.76 4.81 13.76
C GLU A 252 24.69 3.31 14.02
N ASN A 253 23.64 2.84 14.69
CA ASN A 253 23.39 1.43 15.01
C ASN A 253 22.59 0.70 13.92
N ILE A 254 22.28 1.36 12.80
CA ILE A 254 21.51 0.78 11.70
C ILE A 254 22.44 0.43 10.55
N VAL A 255 22.38 -0.82 10.07
CA VAL A 255 23.04 -1.29 8.85
C VAL A 255 21.97 -1.76 7.86
N ILE A 256 21.99 -1.19 6.66
CA ILE A 256 21.00 -1.50 5.61
C ILE A 256 21.71 -2.12 4.42
N PHE A 257 21.30 -3.31 4.02
CA PHE A 257 21.81 -3.98 2.83
C PHE A 257 20.92 -3.71 1.62
N ASP A 258 21.52 -3.52 0.46
CA ASP A 258 20.84 -3.64 -0.83
C ASP A 258 21.51 -4.73 -1.69
N THR A 259 21.12 -4.86 -2.94
CA THR A 259 21.66 -5.87 -3.87
C THR A 259 23.16 -5.66 -4.21
N LYS A 260 23.74 -4.52 -3.83
CA LYS A 260 25.12 -4.14 -4.11
C LYS A 260 25.98 -3.99 -2.84
N GLY A 261 25.46 -4.37 -1.69
CA GLY A 261 26.13 -4.26 -0.38
C GLY A 261 25.39 -3.33 0.59
N THR A 262 26.10 -2.81 1.58
CA THR A 262 25.50 -1.95 2.61
C THR A 262 25.40 -0.49 2.17
N LEU A 263 24.42 0.23 2.72
CA LEU A 263 24.36 1.68 2.60
C LEU A 263 25.38 2.31 3.55
N HIS A 264 26.20 3.21 3.05
CA HIS A 264 27.17 4.01 3.81
C HIS A 264 27.67 5.19 2.95
N LYS A 265 28.35 6.13 3.54
CA LYS A 265 28.80 7.40 2.92
C LYS A 265 29.59 7.27 1.61
N ASN A 266 30.22 6.11 1.36
CA ASN A 266 30.98 5.88 0.12
C ASN A 266 30.12 5.41 -1.06
N ARG A 267 28.81 5.21 -0.87
CA ARG A 267 27.85 4.83 -1.91
C ARG A 267 27.36 6.07 -2.69
N THR A 268 28.30 6.81 -3.28
CA THR A 268 28.09 8.12 -3.92
C THR A 268 27.15 8.09 -5.12
N GLN A 269 26.89 6.94 -5.73
CA GLN A 269 25.89 6.80 -6.80
C GLN A 269 24.49 7.27 -6.37
N TYR A 270 24.14 7.17 -5.09
CA TYR A 270 22.84 7.65 -4.56
C TYR A 270 22.84 9.16 -4.30
N ARG A 271 24.02 9.78 -4.09
CA ARG A 271 24.20 11.22 -4.05
C ARG A 271 24.09 11.83 -5.45
N ASP A 272 24.69 11.17 -6.42
CA ASP A 272 24.82 11.66 -7.78
C ASP A 272 23.48 11.54 -8.54
N ASP A 273 22.66 10.53 -8.26
CA ASP A 273 21.28 10.42 -8.73
C ASP A 273 20.31 10.97 -7.68
N LYS A 274 19.92 12.23 -7.83
CA LYS A 274 19.06 12.95 -6.90
C LYS A 274 17.68 12.32 -6.68
N ARG A 275 17.23 11.41 -7.55
CA ARG A 275 15.98 10.68 -7.36
C ARG A 275 16.03 9.77 -6.14
N PHE A 276 17.24 9.32 -5.77
CA PHE A 276 17.47 8.46 -4.60
C PHE A 276 17.82 9.23 -3.31
N TYR A 277 17.38 10.49 -3.18
CA TYR A 277 17.70 11.34 -2.03
C TYR A 277 17.44 10.70 -0.67
N ARG A 278 16.36 9.90 -0.51
CA ARG A 278 16.06 9.18 0.73
C ARG A 278 17.08 8.08 1.05
N LYS A 279 17.61 7.40 0.03
CA LYS A 279 18.71 6.44 0.23
C LYS A 279 20.01 7.15 0.56
N TRP A 280 20.27 8.30 -0.08
CA TRP A 280 21.45 9.08 0.20
C TRP A 280 21.44 9.60 1.64
N GLU A 281 20.34 10.13 2.14
CA GLU A 281 20.17 10.50 3.54
C GLU A 281 20.58 9.37 4.50
N LEU A 282 20.14 8.13 4.20
CA LEU A 282 20.53 6.96 5.01
C LEU A 282 22.00 6.58 4.84
N CYS A 283 22.58 6.76 3.66
CA CYS A 283 24.05 6.58 3.46
C CYS A 283 24.89 7.56 4.30
N GLU A 284 24.39 8.77 4.53
CA GLU A 284 25.09 9.78 5.34
C GLU A 284 24.92 9.56 6.84
N THR A 285 23.75 9.06 7.26
CA THR A 285 23.36 9.02 8.67
C THR A 285 23.56 7.66 9.32
N THR A 286 23.52 6.57 8.56
CA THR A 286 23.65 5.20 9.08
C THR A 286 25.01 4.60 8.76
N ASN A 287 25.36 3.49 9.45
CA ASN A 287 26.58 2.71 9.20
C ASN A 287 27.87 3.56 9.05
N PRO A 288 28.24 4.39 10.04
CA PRO A 288 29.35 5.31 9.94
C PRO A 288 30.74 4.59 9.77
N ASN A 289 30.80 3.33 10.23
CA ASN A 289 32.00 2.49 10.15
C ASN A 289 32.14 1.76 8.81
N CYS A 290 31.21 1.96 7.88
CA CYS A 290 31.17 1.30 6.57
C CYS A 290 31.28 -0.23 6.69
N ILE A 291 30.53 -0.82 7.61
CA ILE A 291 30.40 -2.28 7.75
C ILE A 291 29.88 -2.85 6.44
N GLU A 292 30.56 -3.83 5.86
CA GLU A 292 30.21 -4.39 4.55
C GLU A 292 29.75 -5.83 4.60
N THR A 293 30.09 -6.57 5.68
CA THR A 293 29.77 -7.99 5.79
C THR A 293 28.61 -8.26 6.74
N HIS A 294 27.91 -9.38 6.51
CA HIS A 294 26.85 -9.84 7.39
C HIS A 294 27.37 -10.17 8.80
N GLU A 295 28.53 -10.83 8.87
CA GLU A 295 29.14 -11.25 10.12
C GLU A 295 29.49 -10.05 11.00
N GLU A 296 29.96 -8.94 10.42
CA GLU A 296 30.27 -7.70 11.17
C GLU A 296 28.98 -6.98 11.58
N ALA A 297 27.94 -6.97 10.73
CA ALA A 297 26.69 -6.30 11.02
C ALA A 297 25.93 -6.93 12.20
N PHE A 298 26.13 -8.23 12.47
CA PHE A 298 25.50 -8.96 13.57
C PHE A 298 26.33 -9.02 14.85
N LYS A 299 27.56 -8.50 14.87
CA LYS A 299 28.39 -8.35 16.08
C LYS A 299 28.08 -7.04 16.79
#